data_a18cce20df6038e06ca484707665ca81
#
_entry.id   a18cce20df6038e06ca484707665ca81
#
_cell.length_a   1.000
_cell.length_b   1.000
_cell.length_c   1.000
_cell.angle_alpha   90.00
_cell.angle_beta   90.00
_cell.angle_gamma   90.00
#
_symmetry.space_group_name_H-M   'P 1'
#
loop_
_entity.id
_entity.type
_entity.pdbx_description
1 polymer ?
#
loop_
_entity_poly.entity_id
_entity_poly.type
_entity_poly.pdbx_seq_one_letter_code
_entity_poly.pdbx_strand_id
1 'polypeptide(L)'
;MKRLIYFIMALLGFGAVSCEESGLGDGGNLNEYGTPYASYRINARVVDSEGDPIGGIKVEGQYGEEYGVSDTDGNVNCEYRDSSLANIIFRDVDGPENGGEFENVVLAWNDFYKKLEKVEEGKGWYQGAYELELGDVEMTLKSDENTEE
;
A
#
# COMPACT_ATOMS: atom_id res chain seq x y z
N MET A 1 -37.75 -24.43 -48.06
CA MET A 1 -36.41 -24.39 -47.48
C MET A 1 -36.34 -23.57 -46.17
N LYS A 2 -37.12 -22.52 -46.00
CA LYS A 2 -37.08 -21.70 -44.74
C LYS A 2 -37.53 -22.46 -43.47
N ARG A 3 -38.45 -23.41 -43.60
CA ARG A 3 -38.95 -24.22 -42.45
C ARG A 3 -37.96 -25.27 -41.96
N LEU A 4 -37.04 -25.72 -42.78
CA LEU A 4 -36.02 -26.71 -42.43
C LEU A 4 -34.90 -26.06 -41.53
N ILE A 5 -34.60 -24.80 -41.81
CA ILE A 5 -33.57 -24.05 -41.07
C ILE A 5 -33.98 -23.82 -39.58
N TYR A 6 -35.28 -23.58 -39.34
CA TYR A 6 -35.79 -23.41 -37.99
C TYR A 6 -35.75 -24.73 -37.17
N PHE A 7 -35.93 -25.88 -37.83
CA PHE A 7 -35.82 -27.17 -37.19
C PHE A 7 -34.39 -27.53 -36.78
N ILE A 8 -33.41 -27.13 -37.59
CA ILE A 8 -31.99 -27.37 -37.31
C ILE A 8 -31.51 -26.45 -36.18
N MET A 9 -31.98 -25.20 -36.12
CA MET A 9 -31.68 -24.31 -35.01
C MET A 9 -32.23 -24.74 -33.66
N ALA A 10 -33.41 -25.36 -33.68
CA ALA A 10 -34.03 -25.96 -32.46
C ALA A 10 -33.23 -27.16 -31.92
N LEU A 11 -32.56 -27.90 -32.83
CA LEU A 11 -31.78 -29.08 -32.44
C LEU A 11 -30.41 -28.76 -31.89
N LEU A 12 -29.89 -27.54 -32.13
CA LEU A 12 -28.58 -27.09 -31.67
C LEU A 12 -28.60 -26.49 -30.26
N GLY A 13 -29.75 -26.55 -29.57
CA GLY A 13 -29.79 -26.23 -28.15
C GLY A 13 -29.42 -24.82 -27.75
N PHE A 14 -29.56 -23.83 -28.64
CA PHE A 14 -29.54 -22.44 -28.27
C PHE A 14 -30.83 -22.06 -27.53
N GLY A 15 -31.08 -22.75 -26.40
CA GLY A 15 -31.95 -22.25 -25.39
C GLY A 15 -31.33 -21.00 -24.81
N ALA A 16 -31.97 -19.87 -25.01
CA ALA A 16 -31.65 -18.69 -24.24
C ALA A 16 -31.73 -19.07 -22.75
N VAL A 17 -30.57 -19.18 -22.11
CA VAL A 17 -30.53 -19.18 -20.66
C VAL A 17 -30.86 -17.75 -20.27
N SER A 18 -32.14 -17.48 -20.13
CA SER A 18 -32.63 -16.36 -19.37
C SER A 18 -32.19 -16.60 -17.94
N CYS A 19 -31.14 -15.93 -17.50
CA CYS A 19 -30.94 -15.75 -16.06
C CYS A 19 -32.11 -14.93 -15.56
N GLU A 20 -33.13 -15.60 -15.08
CA GLU A 20 -34.11 -14.98 -14.21
C GLU A 20 -33.36 -14.56 -12.95
N GLU A 21 -33.18 -13.25 -12.82
CA GLU A 21 -32.87 -12.59 -11.58
C GLU A 21 -34.01 -12.90 -10.58
N SER A 22 -33.91 -14.07 -9.95
CA SER A 22 -34.75 -14.39 -8.79
C SER A 22 -34.20 -13.56 -7.62
N GLY A 23 -34.78 -12.39 -7.45
CA GLY A 23 -34.69 -11.64 -6.21
C GLY A 23 -35.23 -12.51 -5.07
N LEU A 24 -34.30 -13.08 -4.32
CA LEU A 24 -34.56 -13.53 -2.96
C LEU A 24 -33.49 -12.91 -2.10
N GLY A 25 -33.94 -11.85 -1.43
CA GLY A 25 -33.24 -11.31 -0.30
C GLY A 25 -32.98 -12.38 0.76
N ASP A 26 -32.08 -12.02 1.56
CA ASP A 26 -31.67 -12.60 2.82
C ASP A 26 -30.43 -13.48 2.79
N GLY A 27 -29.35 -12.90 3.32
CA GLY A 27 -28.37 -13.60 4.12
C GLY A 27 -27.49 -14.64 3.42
N GLY A 28 -27.41 -14.63 2.10
CA GLY A 28 -26.47 -15.47 1.38
C GLY A 28 -25.04 -15.03 1.65
N ASN A 29 -24.30 -15.81 2.43
CA ASN A 29 -22.86 -15.79 2.52
C ASN A 29 -22.27 -15.87 1.11
N LEU A 30 -22.15 -14.76 0.42
CA LEU A 30 -21.26 -14.66 -0.72
C LEU A 30 -19.87 -14.87 -0.12
N ASN A 31 -19.32 -16.08 -0.29
CA ASN A 31 -17.91 -16.30 -0.11
C ASN A 31 -17.19 -15.42 -1.14
N GLU A 32 -16.99 -14.15 -0.80
CA GLU A 32 -16.09 -13.28 -1.53
C GLU A 32 -14.71 -13.89 -1.37
N TYR A 33 -14.22 -14.52 -2.42
CA TYR A 33 -12.84 -14.97 -2.49
C TYR A 33 -11.95 -13.75 -2.64
N GLY A 34 -11.43 -13.25 -1.54
CA GLY A 34 -10.54 -12.09 -1.50
C GLY A 34 -9.71 -12.09 -0.22
N THR A 35 -8.66 -11.31 -0.21
CA THR A 35 -7.86 -11.07 0.99
C THR A 35 -8.37 -9.80 1.67
N PRO A 36 -8.64 -9.81 2.98
CA PRO A 36 -8.93 -8.60 3.71
C PRO A 36 -7.82 -7.56 3.51
N TYR A 37 -8.17 -6.30 3.34
CA TYR A 37 -7.23 -5.21 3.16
C TYR A 37 -7.67 -3.96 3.92
N ALA A 38 -6.72 -3.11 4.24
CA ALA A 38 -6.93 -1.78 4.81
C ALA A 38 -6.17 -0.73 3.99
N SER A 39 -6.56 0.53 4.13
CA SER A 39 -5.77 1.67 3.64
C SER A 39 -4.94 2.23 4.79
N TYR A 40 -3.67 2.49 4.54
CA TYR A 40 -2.74 3.09 5.49
C TYR A 40 -2.23 4.40 4.93
N ARG A 41 -2.43 5.48 5.68
CA ARG A 41 -1.90 6.80 5.38
C ARG A 41 -0.70 7.03 6.29
N ILE A 42 0.48 7.25 5.71
CA ILE A 42 1.75 7.40 6.44
C ILE A 42 2.25 8.83 6.22
N ASN A 43 2.37 9.58 7.31
CA ASN A 43 2.89 10.92 7.36
C ASN A 43 4.17 10.95 8.19
N ALA A 44 5.23 11.53 7.63
CA ALA A 44 6.51 11.68 8.28
C ALA A 44 7.24 12.92 7.75
N ARG A 45 8.29 13.34 8.44
CA ARG A 45 9.27 14.28 7.93
C ARG A 45 10.64 13.67 8.12
N VAL A 46 11.38 13.53 7.02
CA VAL A 46 12.74 12.97 7.05
C VAL A 46 13.73 14.11 7.27
N VAL A 47 14.57 13.95 8.25
CA VAL A 47 15.56 14.96 8.66
C VAL A 47 16.91 14.32 8.91
N ASP A 48 17.96 15.11 8.82
CA ASP A 48 19.30 14.72 9.27
C ASP A 48 19.48 14.94 10.79
N SER A 49 20.69 14.70 11.29
CA SER A 49 21.02 14.86 12.70
C SER A 49 21.01 16.34 13.17
N GLU A 50 20.99 17.31 12.27
CA GLU A 50 20.89 18.74 12.55
C GLU A 50 19.44 19.23 12.50
N GLY A 51 18.52 18.37 12.03
CA GLY A 51 17.11 18.67 11.86
C GLY A 51 16.78 19.27 10.48
N ASP A 52 17.74 19.29 9.57
CA ASP A 52 17.52 19.76 8.21
C ASP A 52 16.78 18.72 7.37
N PRO A 53 15.87 19.13 6.49
CA PRO A 53 15.04 18.20 5.72
C PRO A 53 15.86 17.46 4.65
N ILE A 54 15.54 16.18 4.45
CA ILE A 54 16.14 15.35 3.41
C ILE A 54 15.07 14.95 2.39
N GLY A 55 15.22 15.43 1.14
CA GLY A 55 14.42 15.02 0.00
C GLY A 55 14.98 13.79 -0.69
N GLY A 56 14.13 13.10 -1.48
CA GLY A 56 14.55 11.95 -2.29
C GLY A 56 14.65 10.63 -1.52
N ILE A 57 14.26 10.59 -0.25
CA ILE A 57 14.27 9.38 0.55
C ILE A 57 13.07 8.51 0.20
N LYS A 58 13.34 7.31 -0.28
CA LYS A 58 12.34 6.29 -0.60
C LYS A 58 11.79 5.67 0.68
N VAL A 59 10.47 5.60 0.77
CA VAL A 59 9.76 4.91 1.84
C VAL A 59 9.17 3.63 1.28
N GLU A 60 9.54 2.51 1.85
CA GLU A 60 9.13 1.20 1.37
C GLU A 60 8.78 0.26 2.51
N GLY A 61 8.02 -0.79 2.17
CA GLY A 61 7.71 -1.89 3.08
C GLY A 61 8.82 -2.92 3.17
N GLN A 62 8.67 -3.84 4.09
CA GLN A 62 9.64 -4.90 4.37
C GLN A 62 9.96 -5.78 3.15
N TYR A 63 9.03 -5.94 2.23
CA TYR A 63 9.18 -6.78 1.04
C TYR A 63 9.48 -5.99 -0.23
N GLY A 64 9.81 -4.69 -0.08
CA GLY A 64 10.18 -3.80 -1.18
C GLY A 64 8.99 -3.09 -1.85
N GLU A 65 7.81 -3.12 -1.23
CA GLU A 65 6.68 -2.33 -1.70
C GLU A 65 6.97 -0.84 -1.50
N GLU A 66 6.91 -0.08 -2.56
CA GLU A 66 7.12 1.36 -2.50
C GLU A 66 5.87 2.08 -1.99
N TYR A 67 6.01 2.85 -0.93
CA TYR A 67 4.94 3.68 -0.37
C TYR A 67 5.00 5.11 -0.91
N GLY A 68 6.19 5.68 -1.03
CA GLY A 68 6.41 7.02 -1.53
C GLY A 68 7.85 7.49 -1.40
N VAL A 69 8.07 8.79 -1.65
CA VAL A 69 9.37 9.44 -1.57
C VAL A 69 9.22 10.78 -0.85
N SER A 70 10.20 11.17 -0.04
CA SER A 70 10.20 12.47 0.62
C SER A 70 10.38 13.60 -0.39
N ASP A 71 9.65 14.70 -0.20
CA ASP A 71 9.80 15.92 -0.98
C ASP A 71 11.05 16.74 -0.54
N THR A 72 11.27 17.89 -1.18
CA THR A 72 12.41 18.76 -0.88
C THR A 72 12.38 19.35 0.54
N ASP A 73 11.23 19.35 1.19
CA ASP A 73 11.06 19.78 2.58
C ASP A 73 11.08 18.58 3.56
N GLY A 74 11.47 17.42 3.06
CA GLY A 74 11.57 16.17 3.81
C GLY A 74 10.23 15.50 4.08
N ASN A 75 9.11 16.06 3.63
CA ASN A 75 7.80 15.51 3.95
C ASN A 75 7.51 14.23 3.17
N VAL A 76 6.96 13.27 3.87
CA VAL A 76 6.40 12.03 3.33
C VAL A 76 4.90 12.04 3.61
N ASN A 77 4.12 11.90 2.57
CA ASN A 77 2.67 11.72 2.65
C ASN A 77 2.27 10.68 1.62
N CYS A 78 2.04 9.47 2.06
CA CYS A 78 1.75 8.36 1.16
C CYS A 78 0.56 7.52 1.66
N GLU A 79 -0.13 6.90 0.71
CA GLU A 79 -1.21 5.96 0.97
C GLU A 79 -0.84 4.59 0.40
N TYR A 80 -1.00 3.57 1.22
CA TYR A 80 -0.72 2.18 0.87
C TYR A 80 -1.91 1.29 1.24
N ARG A 81 -2.18 0.27 0.42
CA ARG A 81 -3.26 -0.70 0.64
C ARG A 81 -2.72 -2.10 0.70
N ASP A 82 -2.93 -2.75 1.81
CA ASP A 82 -2.58 -4.15 1.99
C ASP A 82 -3.39 -4.77 3.15
N SER A 83 -3.22 -6.06 3.33
CA SER A 83 -3.77 -6.83 4.45
C SER A 83 -3.19 -6.40 5.80
N SER A 84 -1.96 -5.90 5.82
CA SER A 84 -1.28 -5.41 7.02
C SER A 84 -0.15 -4.44 6.67
N LEU A 85 0.14 -3.53 7.58
CA LEU A 85 1.35 -2.72 7.53
C LEU A 85 2.45 -3.46 8.30
N ALA A 86 3.59 -3.68 7.66
CA ALA A 86 4.76 -4.34 8.25
C ALA A 86 5.81 -3.30 8.68
N ASN A 87 7.09 -3.66 8.71
CA ASN A 87 8.17 -2.71 8.95
C ASN A 87 8.21 -1.67 7.83
N ILE A 88 8.55 -0.42 8.19
CA ILE A 88 8.71 0.70 7.26
C ILE A 88 10.20 0.99 7.14
N ILE A 89 10.70 1.09 5.92
CA ILE A 89 12.11 1.33 5.63
C ILE A 89 12.23 2.68 4.91
N PHE A 90 13.05 3.56 5.44
CA PHE A 90 13.48 4.80 4.80
C PHE A 90 14.85 4.55 4.19
N ARG A 91 14.95 4.69 2.88
CA ARG A 91 16.14 4.36 2.10
C ARG A 91 16.57 5.53 1.24
N ASP A 92 17.82 5.89 1.37
CA ASP A 92 18.48 6.76 0.44
C ASP A 92 18.78 6.00 -0.86
N VAL A 93 18.30 6.52 -2.00
CA VAL A 93 18.42 5.87 -3.31
C VAL A 93 19.17 6.73 -4.33
N ASP A 94 19.46 7.99 -4.00
CA ASP A 94 20.15 8.93 -4.88
C ASP A 94 21.63 9.11 -4.50
N GLY A 95 22.10 8.44 -3.45
CA GLY A 95 23.48 8.44 -3.03
C GLY A 95 23.91 9.82 -2.50
N PRO A 96 25.01 10.41 -3.02
CA PRO A 96 25.54 11.66 -2.47
C PRO A 96 24.72 12.91 -2.82
N GLU A 97 23.64 12.77 -3.57
CA GLU A 97 22.73 13.88 -3.88
C GLU A 97 21.87 14.25 -2.66
N ASN A 98 21.21 15.40 -2.70
CA ASN A 98 20.30 15.87 -1.63
C ASN A 98 20.88 15.88 -0.19
N GLY A 99 22.13 16.28 -0.05
CA GLY A 99 22.75 16.48 1.26
C GLY A 99 23.72 15.39 1.71
N GLY A 100 23.96 14.39 0.89
CA GLY A 100 24.90 13.30 1.14
C GLY A 100 24.24 11.92 1.19
N GLU A 101 25.02 10.89 1.33
CA GLU A 101 24.53 9.51 1.42
C GLU A 101 24.17 9.16 2.86
N PHE A 102 22.92 8.72 3.08
CA PHE A 102 22.39 8.40 4.40
C PHE A 102 22.26 6.89 4.63
N GLU A 103 22.39 6.50 5.88
CA GLU A 103 22.09 5.13 6.31
C GLU A 103 20.58 4.87 6.29
N ASN A 104 20.19 3.66 5.93
CA ASN A 104 18.78 3.28 5.96
C ASN A 104 18.25 3.26 7.40
N VAL A 105 17.04 3.75 7.58
CA VAL A 105 16.31 3.65 8.84
C VAL A 105 15.19 2.61 8.70
N VAL A 106 15.15 1.67 9.60
CA VAL A 106 14.10 0.64 9.67
C VAL A 106 13.28 0.86 10.93
N LEU A 107 12.01 1.20 10.76
CA LEU A 107 11.04 1.23 11.84
C LEU A 107 10.32 -0.12 11.88
N ALA A 108 10.57 -0.87 12.95
CA ALA A 108 9.86 -2.12 13.17
C ALA A 108 8.41 -1.86 13.58
N TRP A 109 7.51 -2.81 13.29
CA TRP A 109 6.10 -2.71 13.68
C TRP A 109 5.90 -2.28 15.14
N ASN A 110 6.69 -2.84 16.05
CA ASN A 110 6.60 -2.54 17.47
C ASN A 110 6.93 -1.09 17.84
N ASP A 111 7.63 -0.37 16.98
CA ASP A 111 8.06 1.01 17.21
C ASP A 111 6.92 2.01 16.94
N PHE A 112 6.00 1.66 16.07
CA PHE A 112 4.97 2.59 15.61
C PHE A 112 3.51 2.11 15.74
N TYR A 113 3.24 0.83 15.96
CA TYR A 113 1.85 0.32 15.94
C TYR A 113 0.91 1.04 16.92
N LYS A 114 1.43 1.56 18.02
CA LYS A 114 0.65 2.32 19.00
C LYS A 114 0.25 3.72 18.53
N LYS A 115 0.93 4.23 17.49
CA LYS A 115 0.63 5.52 16.85
C LYS A 115 -0.38 5.37 15.70
N LEU A 116 -0.72 4.13 15.32
CA LEU A 116 -1.63 3.85 14.24
C LEU A 116 -3.07 4.10 14.70
N GLU A 117 -3.72 5.09 14.12
CA GLU A 117 -5.09 5.48 14.45
C GLU A 117 -6.04 5.03 13.35
N LYS A 118 -7.14 4.38 13.74
CA LYS A 118 -8.20 4.03 12.80
C LYS A 118 -9.07 5.26 12.55
N VAL A 119 -9.11 5.74 11.30
CA VAL A 119 -9.81 6.96 10.89
C VAL A 119 -11.07 6.68 10.08
N GLU A 120 -11.24 5.47 9.56
CA GLU A 120 -12.43 5.04 8.83
C GLU A 120 -12.79 3.59 9.14
N GLU A 121 -14.07 3.32 9.33
CA GLU A 121 -14.57 1.97 9.54
C GLU A 121 -14.62 1.19 8.23
N GLY A 122 -14.30 -0.09 8.32
CA GLY A 122 -14.34 -1.00 7.19
C GLY A 122 -15.72 -1.64 7.00
N LYS A 123 -15.88 -2.29 5.84
CA LYS A 123 -17.03 -3.14 5.53
C LYS A 123 -16.60 -4.29 4.62
N GLY A 124 -17.00 -5.51 4.97
CA GLY A 124 -16.64 -6.70 4.21
C GLY A 124 -15.13 -6.96 4.25
N TRP A 125 -14.50 -7.07 3.09
CA TRP A 125 -13.06 -7.27 2.96
C TRP A 125 -12.22 -6.03 3.26
N TYR A 126 -12.80 -4.84 3.13
CA TYR A 126 -12.17 -3.59 3.51
C TYR A 126 -12.23 -3.41 5.02
N GLN A 127 -11.09 -3.40 5.67
CA GLN A 127 -10.94 -3.30 7.12
C GLN A 127 -10.97 -1.85 7.65
N GLY A 128 -11.05 -0.87 6.75
CA GLY A 128 -11.06 0.55 7.07
C GLY A 128 -9.75 1.24 6.71
N ALA A 129 -9.66 2.51 7.09
CA ALA A 129 -8.46 3.32 6.91
C ALA A 129 -7.80 3.61 8.24
N TYR A 130 -6.48 3.62 8.21
CA TYR A 130 -5.61 3.94 9.34
C TYR A 130 -4.67 5.08 8.96
N GLU A 131 -4.38 5.93 9.93
CA GLU A 131 -3.42 7.01 9.81
C GLU A 131 -2.27 6.81 10.77
N LEU A 132 -1.05 7.06 10.29
CA LEU A 132 0.19 6.90 11.03
C LEU A 132 0.99 8.19 10.95
N GLU A 133 1.06 8.90 12.05
CA GLU A 133 1.89 10.10 12.22
C GLU A 133 3.22 9.70 12.88
N LEU A 134 4.28 9.65 12.11
CA LEU A 134 5.61 9.28 12.61
C LEU A 134 6.35 10.47 13.22
N GLY A 135 6.07 11.69 12.74
CA GLY A 135 6.84 12.89 13.07
C GLY A 135 8.18 12.90 12.33
N ASP A 136 9.21 13.43 12.96
CA ASP A 136 10.55 13.47 12.39
C ASP A 136 11.20 12.08 12.44
N VAL A 137 11.70 11.65 11.28
CA VAL A 137 12.50 10.44 11.11
C VAL A 137 13.92 10.89 10.79
N GLU A 138 14.79 10.73 11.77
CA GLU A 138 16.20 11.14 11.65
C GLU A 138 17.00 10.07 10.90
N MET A 139 17.78 10.51 9.91
CA MET A 139 18.73 9.68 9.16
C MET A 139 20.14 10.16 9.40
N THR A 140 21.06 9.23 9.54
CA THR A 140 22.49 9.52 9.77
C THR A 140 23.25 9.43 8.47
N LEU A 141 24.13 10.41 8.22
CA LEU A 141 25.08 10.34 7.12
C LEU A 141 25.98 9.10 7.27
N LYS A 142 26.20 8.40 6.18
CA LYS A 142 27.21 7.34 6.14
C LYS A 142 28.57 7.95 6.39
N SER A 143 29.32 7.40 7.34
CA SER A 143 30.73 7.74 7.51
C SER A 143 31.52 7.16 6.34
N ASP A 144 32.33 7.98 5.70
CA ASP A 144 33.34 7.51 4.75
C ASP A 144 34.36 6.63 5.50
N GLU A 145 34.05 5.33 5.66
CA GLU A 145 35.03 4.34 6.07
C GLU A 145 35.96 4.02 4.92
N ASN A 146 36.82 4.98 4.53
CA ASN A 146 37.95 4.74 3.68
C ASN A 146 39.07 5.75 3.97
N THR A 147 39.66 5.63 5.16
CA THR A 147 41.03 6.09 5.36
C THR A 147 41.72 5.12 6.33
N GLU A 148 42.04 3.93 5.84
CA GLU A 148 43.17 3.19 6.41
C GLU A 148 44.14 2.88 5.27
N GLU A 149 45.32 3.48 5.40
CA GLU A 149 46.52 3.19 4.63
C GLU A 149 46.98 1.73 4.74
#